data_56c63b0d6660917630687d06ff81e530
#
_entry.id   56c63b0d6660917630687d06ff81e530
#
_cell.length_a   1.000
_cell.length_b   1.000
_cell.length_c   1.000
_cell.angle_alpha   90.00
_cell.angle_beta   90.00
_cell.angle_gamma   90.00
#
_symmetry.space_group_name_H-M   'P 1'
#
loop_
_entity.id
_entity.type
_entity.pdbx_description
1 polymer ?
#
loop_
_entity_poly.entity_id
_entity_poly.type
_entity_poly.pdbx_seq_one_letter_code
_entity_poly.pdbx_strand_id
1 'polypeptide(L)'
;MNNFFKIILLFTIGLTIVSCSKSDSNTEPLRDYTDQYNKDLASIETYMQTHYMTVTNNSGATDDMDVEFHLIDAGQTSIWAQTDYPIQTRLITVKQNDVDINYKIYYLKLREGSGSESKSPCNVDRVLTSYRGEYIFSSTEQVDGVDVTTIKSTQFEELINPQSYFNLTSVIRGWSEIFPQFKTGSYIGNPDGTVSYQNFGAGVMFIPSGLAYYSGGSGGIPTYSPLIFSFKLYEIERVDHDSDGIDSYLEDLNGDGYVYAFAEGISNPDNTNAPGTSVLIGPNKYSLEDEVPNFLDIDDDGDYYTTESEIRDVNGDPLPFINIPTCGGTSTKKKHLDPLCR
;
A
#
# COMPACT_ATOMS: atom_id res chain seq x y z
N MET A 1 -37.58 60.24 26.22
CA MET A 1 -37.11 58.87 25.98
C MET A 1 -37.47 58.03 27.19
N ASN A 2 -38.54 57.26 27.04
CA ASN A 2 -39.22 56.59 28.15
C ASN A 2 -38.36 55.53 28.83
N ASN A 3 -38.49 55.41 30.13
CA ASN A 3 -37.78 54.41 30.96
C ASN A 3 -37.95 52.97 30.44
N PHE A 4 -38.98 52.72 29.68
CA PHE A 4 -39.24 51.45 29.01
C PHE A 4 -38.19 51.11 27.92
N PHE A 5 -37.71 52.11 27.20
CA PHE A 5 -36.68 51.96 26.19
C PHE A 5 -35.27 51.73 26.79
N LYS A 6 -35.04 52.24 27.99
CA LYS A 6 -33.77 51.99 28.72
C LYS A 6 -33.72 50.57 29.30
N ILE A 7 -34.85 49.98 29.69
CA ILE A 7 -34.93 48.59 30.17
C ILE A 7 -34.77 47.62 29.04
N ILE A 8 -35.32 47.86 27.84
CA ILE A 8 -35.16 47.04 26.67
C ILE A 8 -33.69 47.08 26.17
N LEU A 9 -33.03 48.24 26.22
CA LEU A 9 -31.64 48.40 25.83
C LEU A 9 -30.69 47.68 26.79
N LEU A 10 -30.99 47.65 28.09
CA LEU A 10 -30.22 46.89 29.09
C LEU A 10 -30.44 45.38 28.97
N PHE A 11 -31.63 44.93 28.54
CA PHE A 11 -31.90 43.49 28.34
C PHE A 11 -31.28 42.94 27.06
N THR A 12 -31.11 43.78 26.00
CA THR A 12 -30.43 43.39 24.76
C THR A 12 -28.91 43.34 24.90
N ILE A 13 -28.29 44.11 25.81
CA ILE A 13 -26.85 44.07 26.08
C ILE A 13 -26.49 42.88 26.99
N GLY A 14 -27.43 42.37 27.79
CA GLY A 14 -27.24 41.20 28.66
C GLY A 14 -27.25 39.84 27.97
N LEU A 15 -27.67 39.76 26.68
CA LEU A 15 -27.79 38.50 25.91
C LEU A 15 -26.60 38.16 25.01
N THR A 16 -25.53 38.97 24.99
CA THR A 16 -24.37 38.76 24.11
C THR A 16 -23.14 38.16 24.82
N ILE A 17 -23.27 37.69 26.07
CA ILE A 17 -22.15 37.10 26.81
C ILE A 17 -22.42 35.65 27.19
N VAL A 18 -23.02 34.85 26.30
CA VAL A 18 -23.08 33.40 26.46
C VAL A 18 -22.99 32.79 25.08
N SER A 19 -21.78 32.69 24.53
CA SER A 19 -21.41 31.60 23.63
C SER A 19 -19.92 31.72 23.31
N CYS A 20 -19.07 31.37 24.25
CA CYS A 20 -17.84 30.68 23.98
C CYS A 20 -17.91 29.39 24.78
N SER A 21 -18.73 28.46 24.34
CA SER A 21 -18.41 27.06 24.61
C SER A 21 -17.16 26.77 23.85
N LYS A 22 -15.99 26.78 24.51
CA LYS A 22 -14.89 25.95 24.06
C LYS A 22 -15.52 24.55 23.86
N SER A 23 -15.74 24.16 22.62
CA SER A 23 -15.72 22.76 22.29
C SER A 23 -14.30 22.33 22.64
N ASP A 24 -14.10 21.80 23.83
CA ASP A 24 -13.01 20.90 24.08
C ASP A 24 -13.24 19.78 23.07
N SER A 25 -12.65 19.92 21.89
CA SER A 25 -12.40 18.78 21.05
C SER A 25 -11.41 17.95 21.86
N ASN A 26 -11.95 16.96 22.61
CA ASN A 26 -11.17 15.87 23.15
C ASN A 26 -10.65 15.07 21.94
N THR A 27 -9.74 15.64 21.17
CA THR A 27 -8.91 14.89 20.25
C THR A 27 -7.98 14.10 21.13
N GLU A 28 -8.19 12.77 21.16
CA GLU A 28 -7.26 11.86 21.82
C GLU A 28 -5.85 12.18 21.30
N PRO A 29 -4.85 12.36 22.16
CA PRO A 29 -3.48 12.63 21.71
C PRO A 29 -3.02 11.53 20.75
N LEU A 30 -2.26 11.91 19.73
CA LEU A 30 -1.67 10.96 18.80
C LEU A 30 -0.86 9.94 19.60
N ARG A 31 -1.17 8.64 19.42
CA ARG A 31 -0.44 7.55 20.08
C ARG A 31 0.96 7.44 19.51
N ASP A 32 1.91 7.01 20.34
CA ASP A 32 3.24 6.64 19.86
C ASP A 32 3.14 5.50 18.83
N TYR A 33 3.87 5.62 17.73
CA TYR A 33 3.80 4.66 16.64
C TYR A 33 4.33 3.28 17.04
N THR A 34 5.40 3.22 17.82
CA THR A 34 5.99 1.95 18.28
C THR A 34 5.08 1.25 19.27
N ASP A 35 4.53 2.00 20.23
CA ASP A 35 3.59 1.47 21.23
C ASP A 35 2.31 0.95 20.57
N GLN A 36 1.78 1.70 19.57
CA GLN A 36 0.59 1.26 18.84
C GLN A 36 0.90 0.03 17.98
N TYR A 37 2.04 0.00 17.29
CA TYR A 37 2.45 -1.16 16.50
C TYR A 37 2.57 -2.43 17.34
N ASN A 38 3.13 -2.34 18.54
CA ASN A 38 3.21 -3.49 19.46
C ASN A 38 1.82 -4.02 19.87
N LYS A 39 0.84 -3.12 20.07
CA LYS A 39 -0.56 -3.50 20.35
C LYS A 39 -1.22 -4.13 19.14
N ASP A 40 -1.00 -3.56 17.95
CA ASP A 40 -1.53 -4.10 16.69
C ASP A 40 -1.02 -5.50 16.43
N LEU A 41 0.30 -5.70 16.58
CA LEU A 41 0.94 -6.99 16.37
C LEU A 41 0.39 -8.05 17.32
N ALA A 42 0.27 -7.72 18.62
CA ALA A 42 -0.33 -8.61 19.60
C ALA A 42 -1.79 -8.97 19.28
N SER A 43 -2.60 -8.00 18.81
CA SER A 43 -3.98 -8.23 18.40
C SER A 43 -4.09 -9.11 17.17
N ILE A 44 -3.25 -8.88 16.14
CA ILE A 44 -3.17 -9.69 14.92
C ILE A 44 -2.77 -11.13 15.26
N GLU A 45 -1.71 -11.32 16.06
CA GLU A 45 -1.23 -12.65 16.44
C GLU A 45 -2.27 -13.41 17.28
N THR A 46 -2.92 -12.73 18.23
CA THR A 46 -4.01 -13.32 19.02
C THR A 46 -5.18 -13.72 18.12
N TYR A 47 -5.58 -12.85 17.17
CA TYR A 47 -6.64 -13.17 16.21
C TYR A 47 -6.30 -14.45 15.43
N MET A 48 -5.11 -14.53 14.85
CA MET A 48 -4.67 -15.71 14.08
C MET A 48 -4.59 -16.99 14.93
N GLN A 49 -4.31 -16.86 16.24
CA GLN A 49 -4.26 -18.01 17.17
C GLN A 49 -5.65 -18.47 17.63
N THR A 50 -6.62 -17.58 17.66
CA THR A 50 -7.97 -17.85 18.18
C THR A 50 -9.02 -18.06 17.11
N HIS A 51 -8.69 -17.80 15.84
CA HIS A 51 -9.58 -17.96 14.70
C HIS A 51 -9.07 -19.02 13.74
N TYR A 52 -9.99 -19.68 13.05
CA TYR A 52 -9.74 -20.48 11.86
C TYR A 52 -10.37 -19.80 10.64
N MET A 53 -9.99 -20.23 9.46
CA MET A 53 -10.57 -19.74 8.21
C MET A 53 -11.07 -20.90 7.37
N THR A 54 -12.09 -20.63 6.55
CA THR A 54 -12.52 -21.51 5.47
C THR A 54 -12.23 -20.83 4.14
N VAL A 55 -11.85 -21.60 3.14
CA VAL A 55 -11.55 -21.13 1.78
C VAL A 55 -12.46 -21.86 0.82
N THR A 56 -13.25 -21.12 0.05
CA THR A 56 -14.12 -21.67 -0.99
C THR A 56 -13.31 -22.06 -2.22
N ASN A 57 -13.34 -23.33 -2.61
CA ASN A 57 -12.72 -23.82 -3.84
C ASN A 57 -13.80 -24.07 -4.89
N ASN A 58 -14.05 -23.08 -5.76
CA ASN A 58 -15.10 -23.11 -6.77
C ASN A 58 -14.58 -22.52 -8.10
N SER A 59 -13.60 -23.23 -8.69
CA SER A 59 -12.86 -22.74 -9.86
C SER A 59 -13.77 -22.27 -10.99
N GLY A 60 -13.57 -21.04 -11.44
CA GLY A 60 -14.33 -20.39 -12.50
C GLY A 60 -15.59 -19.66 -12.04
N ALA A 61 -15.93 -19.73 -10.75
CA ALA A 61 -17.02 -18.95 -10.16
C ALA A 61 -16.48 -17.70 -9.44
N THR A 62 -17.37 -16.75 -9.16
CA THR A 62 -17.01 -15.47 -8.53
C THR A 62 -16.60 -15.63 -7.06
N ASP A 63 -17.08 -16.67 -6.40
CA ASP A 63 -16.76 -17.03 -5.01
C ASP A 63 -15.51 -17.91 -4.87
N ASP A 64 -14.84 -18.28 -5.99
CA ASP A 64 -13.59 -19.04 -5.94
C ASP A 64 -12.52 -18.27 -5.14
N MET A 65 -11.92 -18.92 -4.15
CA MET A 65 -10.97 -18.36 -3.17
C MET A 65 -11.58 -17.32 -2.20
N ASP A 66 -12.91 -17.29 -2.01
CA ASP A 66 -13.50 -16.52 -0.91
C ASP A 66 -13.08 -17.09 0.44
N VAL A 67 -12.88 -16.20 1.41
CA VAL A 67 -12.42 -16.53 2.76
C VAL A 67 -13.45 -16.06 3.78
N GLU A 68 -13.76 -16.95 4.73
CA GLU A 68 -14.53 -16.61 5.93
C GLU A 68 -13.70 -16.92 7.17
N PHE A 69 -13.76 -16.03 8.18
CA PHE A 69 -13.07 -16.17 9.45
C PHE A 69 -14.07 -16.53 10.56
N HIS A 70 -13.66 -17.46 11.41
CA HIS A 70 -14.52 -17.98 12.48
C HIS A 70 -13.71 -18.13 13.77
N LEU A 71 -14.34 -17.83 14.91
CA LEU A 71 -13.74 -18.09 16.21
C LEU A 71 -13.66 -19.62 16.43
N ILE A 72 -12.54 -20.11 16.95
CA ILE A 72 -12.39 -21.52 17.31
C ILE A 72 -13.27 -21.83 18.50
N ASP A 73 -14.14 -22.82 18.39
CA ASP A 73 -15.00 -23.32 19.46
C ASP A 73 -14.62 -24.75 19.92
N ALA A 74 -14.28 -25.64 18.98
CA ALA A 74 -13.84 -27.00 19.29
C ALA A 74 -13.10 -27.66 18.13
N GLY A 75 -11.81 -27.92 18.30
CA GLY A 75 -11.05 -28.85 17.43
C GLY A 75 -10.60 -28.31 16.06
N GLN A 76 -10.96 -27.06 15.70
CA GLN A 76 -10.48 -26.44 14.47
C GLN A 76 -9.02 -26.01 14.63
N THR A 77 -8.24 -26.11 13.54
CA THR A 77 -6.87 -25.64 13.50
C THR A 77 -6.86 -24.13 13.26
N SER A 78 -6.17 -23.37 14.12
CA SER A 78 -6.08 -21.93 14.00
C SER A 78 -5.36 -21.50 12.71
N ILE A 79 -5.61 -20.26 12.26
CA ILE A 79 -4.86 -19.63 11.16
C ILE A 79 -3.35 -19.70 11.44
N TRP A 80 -2.96 -19.55 12.70
CA TRP A 80 -1.56 -19.61 13.11
C TRP A 80 -0.93 -20.99 12.95
N ALA A 81 -1.67 -22.06 13.22
CA ALA A 81 -1.16 -23.44 13.28
C ALA A 81 -1.42 -24.26 12.01
N GLN A 82 -2.27 -23.77 11.10
CA GLN A 82 -2.57 -24.48 9.85
C GLN A 82 -1.35 -24.52 8.93
N THR A 83 -1.27 -25.53 8.06
CA THR A 83 -0.15 -25.79 7.16
C THR A 83 -0.52 -25.71 5.67
N ASP A 84 -1.81 -25.65 5.35
CA ASP A 84 -2.29 -25.62 3.97
C ASP A 84 -1.89 -24.30 3.25
N TYR A 85 -1.91 -23.21 4.00
CA TYR A 85 -1.50 -21.88 3.56
C TYR A 85 -0.51 -21.30 4.57
N PRO A 86 0.78 -21.66 4.50
CA PRO A 86 1.77 -21.23 5.49
C PRO A 86 1.84 -19.72 5.64
N ILE A 87 1.92 -19.24 6.88
CA ILE A 87 2.08 -17.82 7.18
C ILE A 87 3.42 -17.33 6.60
N GLN A 88 3.35 -16.26 5.83
CA GLN A 88 4.50 -15.53 5.33
C GLN A 88 4.54 -14.14 5.95
N THR A 89 5.69 -13.50 5.93
CA THR A 89 5.88 -12.16 6.50
C THR A 89 6.60 -11.25 5.51
N ARG A 90 6.15 -9.99 5.48
CA ARG A 90 6.87 -8.90 4.84
C ARG A 90 7.30 -7.90 5.92
N LEU A 91 8.58 -7.56 5.95
CA LEU A 91 9.14 -6.55 6.85
C LEU A 91 9.32 -5.24 6.07
N ILE A 92 8.86 -4.15 6.66
CA ILE A 92 8.90 -2.83 6.06
C ILE A 92 9.41 -1.84 7.10
N THR A 93 10.51 -1.15 6.80
CA THR A 93 10.98 -0.05 7.63
C THR A 93 10.29 1.23 7.20
N VAL A 94 9.67 1.91 8.15
CA VAL A 94 9.03 3.23 7.94
C VAL A 94 9.57 4.19 8.97
N LYS A 95 10.08 5.33 8.52
CA LYS A 95 10.50 6.41 9.40
C LYS A 95 9.29 7.23 9.83
N GLN A 96 9.02 7.29 11.12
CA GLN A 96 7.93 8.04 11.73
C GLN A 96 8.49 8.91 12.86
N ASN A 97 8.36 10.25 12.76
CA ASN A 97 8.88 11.18 13.76
C ASN A 97 10.37 10.90 14.10
N ASP A 98 11.22 10.71 13.09
CA ASP A 98 12.65 10.39 13.21
C ASP A 98 12.97 9.04 13.88
N VAL A 99 11.98 8.15 14.05
CA VAL A 99 12.15 6.80 14.56
C VAL A 99 11.86 5.78 13.45
N ASP A 100 12.78 4.87 13.22
CA ASP A 100 12.59 3.75 12.29
C ASP A 100 11.75 2.66 12.93
N ILE A 101 10.59 2.37 12.37
CA ILE A 101 9.69 1.32 12.82
C ILE A 101 9.72 0.19 11.79
N ASN A 102 10.09 -0.99 12.24
CA ASN A 102 10.12 -2.20 11.43
C ASN A 102 8.77 -2.91 11.51
N TYR A 103 7.83 -2.50 10.67
CA TYR A 103 6.51 -3.14 10.59
C TYR A 103 6.61 -4.53 9.97
N LYS A 104 5.84 -5.47 10.50
CA LYS A 104 5.65 -6.81 9.97
C LYS A 104 4.20 -6.95 9.50
N ILE A 105 4.02 -7.27 8.23
CA ILE A 105 2.74 -7.71 7.69
C ILE A 105 2.77 -9.24 7.62
N TYR A 106 1.76 -9.90 8.19
CA TYR A 106 1.52 -11.31 7.95
C TYR A 106 0.63 -11.49 6.74
N TYR A 107 0.92 -12.49 5.90
CA TYR A 107 0.07 -12.81 4.77
C TYR A 107 0.06 -14.30 4.46
N LEU A 108 -1.00 -14.75 3.81
CA LEU A 108 -1.22 -16.12 3.37
C LEU A 108 -1.39 -16.12 1.86
N LYS A 109 -0.64 -16.95 1.15
CA LYS A 109 -0.87 -17.20 -0.27
C LYS A 109 -1.84 -18.38 -0.41
N LEU A 110 -3.11 -18.08 -0.71
CA LEU A 110 -4.12 -19.09 -1.04
C LEU A 110 -3.87 -19.65 -2.42
N ARG A 111 -3.50 -18.76 -3.34
CA ARG A 111 -3.03 -19.07 -4.69
C ARG A 111 -2.10 -17.97 -5.18
N GLU A 112 -0.93 -18.30 -5.68
CA GLU A 112 0.06 -17.31 -6.13
C GLU A 112 -0.42 -16.53 -7.36
N GLY A 113 -1.17 -17.18 -8.22
CA GLY A 113 -1.49 -16.73 -9.56
C GLY A 113 -0.61 -17.41 -10.60
N SER A 114 -1.18 -17.80 -11.75
CA SER A 114 -0.45 -18.53 -12.80
C SER A 114 -1.12 -18.42 -14.16
N GLY A 115 -0.32 -18.60 -15.21
CA GLY A 115 -0.73 -18.53 -16.61
C GLY A 115 0.42 -18.07 -17.48
N SER A 116 0.30 -18.23 -18.79
CA SER A 116 1.35 -17.80 -19.76
C SER A 116 1.57 -16.30 -19.75
N GLU A 117 0.54 -15.51 -19.44
CA GLU A 117 0.55 -14.04 -19.38
C GLU A 117 0.52 -13.51 -17.94
N SER A 118 0.72 -14.37 -16.96
CA SER A 118 0.68 -14.01 -15.56
C SER A 118 1.82 -13.03 -15.20
N LYS A 119 1.49 -11.92 -14.51
CA LYS A 119 2.41 -10.84 -14.15
C LYS A 119 2.31 -10.53 -12.66
N SER A 120 3.43 -10.23 -12.02
CA SER A 120 3.44 -9.61 -10.69
C SER A 120 3.36 -8.09 -10.85
N PRO A 121 2.55 -7.39 -10.05
CA PRO A 121 2.64 -5.93 -9.98
C PRO A 121 3.95 -5.49 -9.33
N CYS A 122 4.43 -4.32 -9.70
CA CYS A 122 5.30 -3.51 -8.86
C CYS A 122 4.44 -2.73 -7.85
N ASN A 123 5.02 -2.27 -6.75
CA ASN A 123 4.30 -1.52 -5.71
C ASN A 123 3.73 -0.17 -6.16
N VAL A 124 4.04 0.28 -7.37
CA VAL A 124 3.55 1.53 -7.99
C VAL A 124 2.56 1.31 -9.14
N ASP A 125 2.29 0.07 -9.51
CA ASP A 125 1.33 -0.25 -10.55
C ASP A 125 -0.12 -0.02 -10.12
N ARG A 126 -1.05 -0.25 -11.04
CA ARG A 126 -2.47 -0.35 -10.77
C ARG A 126 -2.93 -1.80 -10.80
N VAL A 127 -3.82 -2.18 -9.89
CA VAL A 127 -4.33 -3.54 -9.76
C VAL A 127 -5.85 -3.59 -9.91
N LEU A 128 -6.34 -4.56 -10.65
CA LEU A 128 -7.76 -4.94 -10.69
C LEU A 128 -7.96 -6.08 -9.71
N THR A 129 -8.65 -5.81 -8.61
CA THR A 129 -8.80 -6.74 -7.49
C THR A 129 -10.20 -6.70 -6.89
N SER A 130 -10.78 -7.86 -6.57
CA SER A 130 -11.86 -7.94 -5.59
C SER A 130 -11.28 -8.15 -4.21
N TYR A 131 -12.00 -7.70 -3.18
CA TYR A 131 -11.56 -7.83 -1.81
C TYR A 131 -12.72 -7.76 -0.81
N ARG A 132 -12.46 -8.29 0.39
CA ARG A 132 -13.25 -8.07 1.59
C ARG A 132 -12.32 -7.56 2.67
N GLY A 133 -12.68 -6.41 3.28
CA GLY A 133 -11.94 -5.73 4.33
C GLY A 133 -12.64 -5.87 5.68
N GLU A 134 -11.88 -6.25 6.71
CA GLU A 134 -12.31 -6.32 8.10
C GLU A 134 -11.34 -5.55 8.98
N TYR A 135 -11.82 -4.93 10.07
CA TYR A 135 -10.95 -4.39 11.11
C TYR A 135 -10.97 -5.27 12.36
N ILE A 136 -9.81 -5.35 13.04
CA ILE A 136 -9.65 -6.12 14.28
C ILE A 136 -9.89 -5.19 15.47
N PHE A 137 -10.60 -5.69 16.49
CA PHE A 137 -10.87 -4.97 17.72
C PHE A 137 -11.00 -5.90 18.93
N SER A 138 -10.84 -5.35 20.14
CA SER A 138 -11.08 -6.06 21.39
C SER A 138 -12.52 -5.87 21.83
N SER A 139 -13.19 -6.96 22.21
CA SER A 139 -14.54 -6.98 22.78
C SER A 139 -14.48 -7.60 24.17
N THR A 140 -14.97 -6.89 25.18
CA THR A 140 -15.05 -7.40 26.55
C THR A 140 -16.51 -7.66 26.91
N GLU A 141 -16.82 -8.86 27.33
CA GLU A 141 -18.16 -9.32 27.72
C GLU A 141 -18.11 -9.94 29.11
N GLN A 142 -19.20 -9.80 29.87
CA GLN A 142 -19.36 -10.46 31.16
C GLN A 142 -19.82 -11.91 30.95
N VAL A 143 -19.01 -12.87 31.34
CA VAL A 143 -19.35 -14.30 31.33
C VAL A 143 -19.26 -14.82 32.77
N ASP A 144 -20.38 -15.25 33.33
CA ASP A 144 -20.50 -15.71 34.72
C ASP A 144 -19.93 -14.73 35.76
N GLY A 145 -20.06 -13.41 35.49
CA GLY A 145 -19.57 -12.34 36.36
C GLY A 145 -18.09 -12.04 36.25
N VAL A 146 -17.42 -12.60 35.26
CA VAL A 146 -15.99 -12.36 34.94
C VAL A 146 -15.89 -11.65 33.59
N ASP A 147 -15.03 -10.61 33.53
CA ASP A 147 -14.70 -9.94 32.27
C ASP A 147 -13.88 -10.86 31.39
N VAL A 148 -14.44 -11.23 30.24
CA VAL A 148 -13.72 -12.00 29.20
C VAL A 148 -13.48 -11.11 27.99
N THR A 149 -12.21 -10.84 27.68
CA THR A 149 -11.82 -10.07 26.51
C THR A 149 -11.45 -11.03 25.37
N THR A 150 -12.11 -10.83 24.23
CA THR A 150 -11.86 -11.57 23.00
C THR A 150 -11.43 -10.61 21.90
N ILE A 151 -10.56 -11.05 21.01
CA ILE A 151 -10.23 -10.33 19.78
C ILE A 151 -11.22 -10.78 18.71
N LYS A 152 -11.85 -9.83 18.04
CA LYS A 152 -12.87 -10.05 17.00
C LYS A 152 -12.52 -9.23 15.77
N SER A 153 -13.17 -9.54 14.64
CA SER A 153 -13.15 -8.68 13.45
C SER A 153 -14.57 -8.28 13.03
N THR A 154 -14.66 -7.21 12.28
CA THR A 154 -15.93 -6.77 11.67
C THR A 154 -15.64 -6.28 10.26
N GLN A 155 -16.44 -6.75 9.30
CA GLN A 155 -16.40 -6.30 7.92
C GLN A 155 -16.80 -4.82 7.83
N PHE A 156 -16.04 -4.05 7.07
CA PHE A 156 -16.35 -2.65 6.77
C PHE A 156 -16.63 -2.43 5.28
N GLU A 157 -16.06 -3.24 4.40
CA GLU A 157 -16.22 -3.11 2.97
C GLU A 157 -16.04 -4.45 2.25
N GLU A 158 -16.73 -4.59 1.10
CA GLU A 158 -16.53 -5.70 0.18
C GLU A 158 -16.75 -5.24 -1.26
N LEU A 159 -15.83 -5.60 -2.15
CA LEU A 159 -15.91 -5.37 -3.57
C LEU A 159 -15.78 -6.70 -4.31
N ILE A 160 -16.90 -7.24 -4.77
CA ILE A 160 -16.95 -8.55 -5.47
C ILE A 160 -16.58 -8.39 -6.96
N ASN A 161 -17.14 -7.36 -7.62
CA ASN A 161 -16.98 -7.15 -9.05
C ASN A 161 -16.29 -5.81 -9.32
N PRO A 162 -14.95 -5.76 -9.37
CA PRO A 162 -14.22 -4.52 -9.61
C PRO A 162 -14.47 -4.02 -11.04
N GLN A 163 -14.68 -2.70 -11.17
CA GLN A 163 -14.91 -2.00 -12.45
C GLN A 163 -13.77 -1.04 -12.80
N SER A 164 -12.84 -0.84 -11.88
CA SER A 164 -11.71 0.08 -12.05
C SER A 164 -10.48 -0.45 -11.32
N TYR A 165 -9.32 -0.03 -11.80
CA TYR A 165 -8.05 -0.34 -11.16
C TYR A 165 -7.80 0.55 -9.94
N PHE A 166 -7.21 -0.04 -8.90
CA PHE A 166 -6.68 0.68 -7.75
C PHE A 166 -5.21 1.03 -8.02
N ASN A 167 -4.87 2.29 -7.85
CA ASN A 167 -3.47 2.73 -7.93
C ASN A 167 -2.76 2.41 -6.60
N LEU A 168 -1.72 1.58 -6.64
CA LEU A 168 -1.00 1.16 -5.44
C LEU A 168 -0.25 2.30 -4.75
N THR A 169 0.03 3.41 -5.46
CA THR A 169 0.60 4.62 -4.83
C THR A 169 -0.44 5.45 -4.05
N SER A 170 -1.74 5.17 -4.23
CA SER A 170 -2.84 5.96 -3.64
C SER A 170 -3.69 5.18 -2.64
N VAL A 171 -3.39 3.90 -2.40
CA VAL A 171 -4.03 3.06 -1.38
C VAL A 171 -3.18 2.99 -0.10
N ILE A 172 -3.68 2.31 0.93
CA ILE A 172 -2.91 2.07 2.16
C ILE A 172 -1.61 1.30 1.86
N ARG A 173 -0.54 1.66 2.56
CA ARG A 173 0.78 1.09 2.29
C ARG A 173 0.83 -0.45 2.38
N GLY A 174 0.06 -1.05 3.27
CA GLY A 174 -0.03 -2.50 3.36
C GLY A 174 -0.39 -3.20 2.05
N TRP A 175 -1.19 -2.57 1.19
CA TRP A 175 -1.56 -3.10 -0.13
C TRP A 175 -0.36 -3.06 -1.10
N SER A 176 0.28 -1.91 -1.24
CA SER A 176 1.45 -1.76 -2.13
C SER A 176 2.61 -2.68 -1.75
N GLU A 177 2.71 -3.07 -0.47
CA GLU A 177 3.73 -3.99 0.01
C GLU A 177 3.40 -5.47 -0.23
N ILE A 178 2.12 -5.85 -0.32
CA ILE A 178 1.70 -7.26 -0.42
C ILE A 178 1.31 -7.67 -1.84
N PHE A 179 0.69 -6.81 -2.64
CA PHE A 179 0.31 -7.18 -4.00
C PHE A 179 1.48 -7.67 -4.87
N PRO A 180 2.72 -7.12 -4.78
CA PRO A 180 3.87 -7.63 -5.52
C PRO A 180 4.27 -9.08 -5.21
N GLN A 181 3.78 -9.64 -4.10
CA GLN A 181 4.01 -11.04 -3.73
C GLN A 181 3.13 -12.04 -4.50
N PHE A 182 2.21 -11.53 -5.34
CA PHE A 182 1.24 -12.33 -6.09
C PHE A 182 1.38 -12.08 -7.59
N LYS A 183 0.69 -12.90 -8.37
CA LYS A 183 0.61 -12.78 -9.83
C LYS A 183 -0.85 -12.77 -10.27
N THR A 184 -1.09 -12.16 -11.41
CA THR A 184 -2.38 -12.29 -12.10
C THR A 184 -2.59 -13.72 -12.57
N GLY A 185 -3.79 -14.01 -13.07
CA GLY A 185 -4.11 -15.26 -13.73
C GLY A 185 -4.24 -15.10 -15.24
N SER A 186 -5.25 -15.76 -15.77
CA SER A 186 -5.73 -15.61 -17.12
C SER A 186 -7.20 -15.21 -17.12
N TYR A 187 -7.71 -14.73 -18.24
CA TYR A 187 -9.12 -14.41 -18.39
C TYR A 187 -9.69 -14.94 -19.71
N ILE A 188 -11.01 -15.12 -19.74
CA ILE A 188 -11.78 -15.52 -20.92
C ILE A 188 -12.90 -14.51 -21.12
N GLY A 189 -12.95 -13.92 -22.31
CA GLY A 189 -14.11 -13.10 -22.72
C GLY A 189 -15.31 -13.98 -23.03
N ASN A 190 -16.44 -13.73 -22.37
CA ASN A 190 -17.67 -14.46 -22.57
C ASN A 190 -18.49 -13.86 -23.73
N PRO A 191 -19.36 -14.66 -24.39
CA PRO A 191 -20.20 -14.16 -25.49
C PRO A 191 -21.17 -13.04 -25.10
N ASP A 192 -21.50 -12.90 -23.82
CA ASP A 192 -22.37 -11.86 -23.25
C ASP A 192 -21.64 -10.55 -22.94
N GLY A 193 -20.32 -10.49 -23.23
CA GLY A 193 -19.47 -9.33 -22.98
C GLY A 193 -18.86 -9.28 -21.57
N THR A 194 -19.14 -10.25 -20.72
CA THR A 194 -18.48 -10.37 -19.40
C THR A 194 -17.10 -11.03 -19.52
N VAL A 195 -16.32 -10.96 -18.46
CA VAL A 195 -14.99 -11.59 -18.36
C VAL A 195 -14.98 -12.56 -17.19
N SER A 196 -14.47 -13.77 -17.43
CA SER A 196 -14.23 -14.77 -16.38
C SER A 196 -12.73 -14.89 -16.11
N TYR A 197 -12.31 -14.66 -14.87
CA TYR A 197 -10.92 -14.78 -14.46
C TYR A 197 -10.61 -16.18 -13.92
N GLN A 198 -9.44 -16.70 -14.25
CA GLN A 198 -9.00 -18.04 -13.88
C GLN A 198 -7.57 -18.00 -13.34
N ASN A 199 -7.26 -18.88 -12.39
CA ASN A 199 -5.91 -19.03 -11.82
C ASN A 199 -5.30 -17.72 -11.31
N PHE A 200 -6.13 -16.75 -10.95
CA PHE A 200 -5.73 -15.45 -10.39
C PHE A 200 -5.03 -15.62 -9.04
N GLY A 201 -4.17 -14.68 -8.67
CA GLY A 201 -3.59 -14.62 -7.34
C GLY A 201 -4.66 -14.36 -6.28
N ALA A 202 -4.61 -15.08 -5.17
CA ALA A 202 -5.53 -14.87 -4.06
C ALA A 202 -4.82 -15.02 -2.72
N GLY A 203 -5.14 -14.15 -1.76
CA GLY A 203 -4.49 -14.15 -0.48
C GLY A 203 -5.25 -13.46 0.63
N VAL A 204 -4.67 -13.56 1.81
CA VAL A 204 -5.10 -12.82 3.01
C VAL A 204 -3.91 -12.03 3.53
N MET A 205 -4.12 -10.78 3.95
CA MET A 205 -3.10 -9.97 4.61
C MET A 205 -3.63 -9.36 5.90
N PHE A 206 -2.77 -9.30 6.91
CA PHE A 206 -3.03 -8.74 8.24
C PHE A 206 -2.13 -7.52 8.40
N ILE A 207 -2.70 -6.33 8.36
CA ILE A 207 -1.99 -5.06 8.26
C ILE A 207 -2.06 -4.30 9.58
N PRO A 208 -0.92 -3.95 10.22
CA PRO A 208 -0.91 -3.04 11.36
C PRO A 208 -1.46 -1.66 10.99
N SER A 209 -2.11 -0.98 11.92
CA SER A 209 -2.75 0.33 11.69
C SER A 209 -1.81 1.38 11.14
N GLY A 210 -0.51 1.34 11.49
CA GLY A 210 0.51 2.26 11.00
C GLY A 210 0.85 2.12 9.50
N LEU A 211 0.44 1.01 8.86
CA LEU A 211 0.51 0.81 7.41
C LEU A 211 -0.87 0.91 6.76
N ALA A 212 -1.87 1.39 7.50
CA ALA A 212 -3.25 1.60 7.08
C ALA A 212 -3.72 3.02 7.39
N TYR A 213 -4.77 3.21 8.19
CA TYR A 213 -5.38 4.53 8.44
C TYR A 213 -4.94 5.19 9.75
N TYR A 214 -4.24 4.48 10.61
CA TYR A 214 -3.70 4.93 11.90
C TYR A 214 -4.72 5.73 12.73
N SER A 215 -4.37 7.00 13.09
CA SER A 215 -5.22 7.90 13.89
C SER A 215 -6.39 8.51 13.12
N GLY A 216 -6.38 8.46 11.79
CA GLY A 216 -7.41 9.06 10.94
C GLY A 216 -8.72 8.27 10.95
N GLY A 217 -8.63 6.96 11.05
CA GLY A 217 -9.77 6.09 10.74
C GLY A 217 -10.22 6.27 9.28
N SER A 218 -11.21 5.54 8.82
CA SER A 218 -11.82 5.72 7.49
C SER A 218 -13.13 4.96 7.39
N GLY A 219 -14.19 5.56 6.80
CA GLY A 219 -15.36 4.84 6.32
C GLY A 219 -15.98 3.80 7.29
N GLY A 220 -16.05 4.08 8.58
CA GLY A 220 -16.54 3.13 9.59
C GLY A 220 -15.43 2.31 10.27
N ILE A 221 -14.16 2.46 9.84
CA ILE A 221 -13.00 1.85 10.51
C ILE A 221 -12.60 2.75 11.68
N PRO A 222 -12.59 2.25 12.94
CA PRO A 222 -12.13 3.03 14.08
C PRO A 222 -10.63 3.38 13.96
N THR A 223 -10.22 4.47 14.64
CA THR A 223 -8.80 4.82 14.74
C THR A 223 -7.99 3.69 15.37
N TYR A 224 -6.74 3.56 14.92
CA TYR A 224 -5.78 2.58 15.44
C TYR A 224 -6.20 1.10 15.30
N SER A 225 -7.04 0.78 14.30
CA SER A 225 -7.47 -0.59 14.05
C SER A 225 -6.54 -1.29 13.06
N PRO A 226 -5.98 -2.46 13.40
CA PRO A 226 -5.38 -3.36 12.42
C PRO A 226 -6.43 -3.88 11.45
N LEU A 227 -6.03 -4.15 10.21
CA LEU A 227 -6.94 -4.58 9.15
C LEU A 227 -6.62 -5.99 8.66
N ILE A 228 -7.66 -6.68 8.20
CA ILE A 228 -7.57 -7.92 7.45
C ILE A 228 -8.16 -7.66 6.06
N PHE A 229 -7.47 -8.08 5.02
CA PHE A 229 -8.04 -8.14 3.68
C PHE A 229 -7.87 -9.55 3.12
N SER A 230 -8.95 -10.16 2.69
CA SER A 230 -8.93 -11.25 1.72
C SER A 230 -9.12 -10.65 0.33
N PHE A 231 -8.33 -11.05 -0.66
CA PHE A 231 -8.33 -10.42 -1.98
C PHE A 231 -8.04 -11.41 -3.11
N LYS A 232 -8.41 -11.02 -4.33
CA LYS A 232 -8.16 -11.75 -5.58
C LYS A 232 -7.58 -10.77 -6.60
N LEU A 233 -6.36 -11.04 -7.09
CA LEU A 233 -5.67 -10.20 -8.07
C LEU A 233 -5.96 -10.70 -9.49
N TYR A 234 -6.74 -9.95 -10.25
CA TYR A 234 -7.17 -10.35 -11.59
C TYR A 234 -6.24 -9.85 -12.69
N GLU A 235 -5.92 -8.56 -12.69
CA GLU A 235 -5.12 -7.92 -13.73
C GLU A 235 -4.30 -6.76 -13.15
N ILE A 236 -3.30 -6.31 -13.90
CA ILE A 236 -2.48 -5.14 -13.57
C ILE A 236 -2.40 -4.20 -14.77
N GLU A 237 -2.24 -2.93 -14.48
CA GLU A 237 -1.90 -1.89 -15.45
C GLU A 237 -0.57 -1.26 -15.05
N ARG A 238 0.40 -1.28 -15.97
CA ARG A 238 1.68 -0.60 -15.81
C ARG A 238 1.46 0.90 -15.96
N VAL A 239 2.21 1.69 -15.23
CA VAL A 239 2.11 3.16 -15.22
C VAL A 239 3.51 3.73 -15.40
N ASP A 240 3.61 4.76 -16.20
CA ASP A 240 4.73 5.67 -16.32
C ASP A 240 4.32 6.93 -15.52
N HIS A 241 4.94 7.18 -14.35
CA HIS A 241 4.46 8.19 -13.41
C HIS A 241 4.95 9.60 -13.74
N ASP A 242 6.14 9.74 -14.31
CA ASP A 242 6.76 11.04 -14.68
C ASP A 242 6.63 11.35 -16.18
N SER A 243 6.16 10.36 -16.95
CA SER A 243 5.92 10.48 -18.39
C SER A 243 7.21 10.68 -19.19
N ASP A 244 8.27 10.03 -18.79
CA ASP A 244 9.56 10.06 -19.47
C ASP A 244 9.69 9.01 -20.59
N GLY A 245 8.72 8.09 -20.70
CA GLY A 245 8.62 7.04 -21.70
C GLY A 245 9.09 5.66 -21.21
N ILE A 246 9.42 5.53 -19.92
CA ILE A 246 9.72 4.26 -19.25
C ILE A 246 8.62 3.94 -18.24
N ASP A 247 8.04 2.75 -18.33
CA ASP A 247 7.11 2.30 -17.31
C ASP A 247 7.82 2.17 -15.96
N SER A 248 7.25 2.73 -14.89
CA SER A 248 7.88 2.83 -13.56
C SER A 248 8.35 1.51 -12.96
N TYR A 249 7.75 0.37 -13.33
CA TYR A 249 8.23 -0.95 -12.89
C TYR A 249 9.57 -1.35 -13.53
N LEU A 250 9.97 -0.73 -14.64
CA LEU A 250 11.25 -0.97 -15.32
C LEU A 250 12.40 -0.17 -14.69
N GLU A 251 12.06 0.74 -13.80
CA GLU A 251 12.97 1.57 -13.02
C GLU A 251 13.28 0.95 -11.64
N ASP A 252 12.79 -0.24 -11.40
CA ASP A 252 13.24 -1.14 -10.33
C ASP A 252 14.65 -1.66 -10.69
N LEU A 253 15.67 -0.89 -10.35
CA LEU A 253 17.06 -1.16 -10.74
C LEU A 253 17.65 -2.40 -10.04
N ASN A 254 17.13 -2.76 -8.88
CA ASN A 254 17.58 -3.93 -8.14
C ASN A 254 16.76 -5.20 -8.43
N GLY A 255 15.61 -5.07 -9.10
CA GLY A 255 14.75 -6.17 -9.53
C GLY A 255 14.00 -6.85 -8.39
N ASP A 256 13.72 -6.15 -7.29
CA ASP A 256 13.02 -6.72 -6.13
C ASP A 256 11.49 -6.57 -6.17
N GLY A 257 10.96 -5.88 -7.18
CA GLY A 257 9.54 -5.63 -7.39
C GLY A 257 9.01 -4.40 -6.65
N TYR A 258 9.91 -3.57 -6.10
CA TYR A 258 9.55 -2.39 -5.32
C TYR A 258 10.39 -1.19 -5.71
N VAL A 259 9.73 -0.08 -5.98
CA VAL A 259 10.37 1.24 -6.09
C VAL A 259 9.80 2.15 -5.01
N TYR A 260 10.64 2.94 -4.37
CA TYR A 260 10.23 3.80 -3.26
C TYR A 260 10.65 5.24 -3.50
N ALA A 261 9.79 6.18 -3.12
CA ALA A 261 10.19 7.56 -2.98
C ALA A 261 11.30 7.67 -1.93
N PHE A 262 12.29 8.50 -2.23
CA PHE A 262 13.42 8.74 -1.33
C PHE A 262 12.94 9.18 0.07
N ALA A 263 13.59 8.65 1.11
CA ALA A 263 13.45 9.14 2.47
C ALA A 263 14.84 9.38 3.04
N GLU A 264 15.05 10.55 3.67
CA GLU A 264 16.33 10.93 4.24
C GLU A 264 16.90 9.82 5.14
N GLY A 265 18.14 9.42 4.87
CA GLY A 265 18.84 8.37 5.63
C GLY A 265 18.49 6.93 5.23
N ILE A 266 17.59 6.72 4.27
CA ILE A 266 17.28 5.41 3.71
C ILE A 266 17.94 5.31 2.33
N SER A 267 18.75 4.27 2.13
CA SER A 267 19.28 3.95 0.81
C SER A 267 18.13 3.56 -0.11
N ASN A 268 17.97 4.30 -1.21
CA ASN A 268 17.06 3.94 -2.27
C ASN A 268 17.87 3.39 -3.46
N PRO A 269 17.86 2.07 -3.70
CA PRO A 269 18.62 1.47 -4.79
C PRO A 269 18.11 1.87 -6.18
N ASP A 270 16.88 2.39 -6.27
CA ASP A 270 16.19 2.75 -7.51
C ASP A 270 16.29 4.25 -7.82
N ASN A 271 17.25 4.93 -7.23
CA ASN A 271 17.61 6.31 -7.52
C ASN A 271 19.04 6.37 -8.05
N THR A 272 19.19 6.69 -9.33
CA THR A 272 20.51 6.83 -9.99
C THR A 272 21.25 8.05 -9.45
N ASN A 273 20.53 9.09 -9.04
CA ASN A 273 21.06 10.37 -8.55
C ASN A 273 20.99 10.48 -7.02
N ALA A 274 20.99 9.38 -6.29
CA ALA A 274 20.94 9.38 -4.82
C ALA A 274 21.98 10.34 -4.19
N PRO A 275 21.74 10.87 -2.98
CA PRO A 275 22.65 11.79 -2.31
C PRO A 275 24.10 11.30 -2.31
N GLY A 276 25.03 12.20 -2.68
CA GLY A 276 26.43 11.90 -2.83
C GLY A 276 26.87 11.48 -4.25
N THR A 277 25.92 11.31 -5.17
CA THR A 277 26.23 11.01 -6.60
C THR A 277 26.92 12.20 -7.23
N SER A 278 27.98 11.94 -7.99
CA SER A 278 28.73 12.97 -8.70
C SER A 278 29.50 12.39 -9.87
N VAL A 279 29.70 13.22 -10.88
CA VAL A 279 30.47 12.87 -12.08
C VAL A 279 31.71 13.74 -12.20
N LEU A 280 32.81 13.18 -12.73
CA LEU A 280 34.02 13.90 -13.06
C LEU A 280 34.03 14.18 -14.57
N ILE A 281 33.98 15.47 -14.94
CA ILE A 281 34.15 15.91 -16.32
C ILE A 281 35.46 16.70 -16.41
N GLY A 282 36.50 16.07 -16.93
CA GLY A 282 37.87 16.61 -16.88
C GLY A 282 38.34 16.75 -15.41
N PRO A 283 38.87 17.92 -14.99
CA PRO A 283 39.32 18.13 -13.62
C PRO A 283 38.20 18.50 -12.65
N ASN A 284 36.99 18.72 -13.13
CA ASN A 284 35.85 19.25 -12.30
C ASN A 284 34.95 18.12 -11.84
N LYS A 285 34.50 18.20 -10.59
CA LYS A 285 33.48 17.34 -10.02
C LYS A 285 32.15 18.11 -10.02
N TYR A 286 31.14 17.50 -10.60
CA TYR A 286 29.76 18.01 -10.61
C TYR A 286 28.90 17.10 -9.74
N SER A 287 28.06 17.68 -8.87
CA SER A 287 27.05 16.95 -8.15
C SER A 287 25.89 16.66 -9.11
N LEU A 288 25.40 15.42 -9.06
CA LEU A 288 24.19 14.99 -9.77
C LEU A 288 23.09 14.60 -8.79
N GLU A 289 23.38 14.74 -7.48
CA GLU A 289 22.47 14.33 -6.44
C GLU A 289 21.18 15.12 -6.43
N ASP A 290 20.08 14.40 -6.36
CA ASP A 290 18.77 14.89 -6.01
C ASP A 290 18.07 13.90 -5.06
N GLU A 291 16.83 14.20 -4.68
CA GLU A 291 16.04 13.37 -3.78
C GLU A 291 14.87 12.71 -4.52
N VAL A 292 14.88 12.74 -5.86
CA VAL A 292 13.82 12.17 -6.69
C VAL A 292 14.22 10.76 -7.13
N PRO A 293 13.42 9.72 -6.86
CA PRO A 293 13.69 8.40 -7.40
C PRO A 293 13.36 8.36 -8.89
N ASN A 294 14.02 7.47 -9.65
CA ASN A 294 13.90 7.42 -11.10
C ASN A 294 12.43 7.41 -11.57
N PHE A 295 11.57 6.62 -11.00
CA PHE A 295 10.15 6.53 -11.41
C PHE A 295 9.32 7.83 -11.22
N LEU A 296 9.90 8.88 -10.71
CA LEU A 296 9.34 10.22 -10.55
C LEU A 296 10.27 11.30 -11.13
N ASP A 297 11.38 10.92 -11.76
CA ASP A 297 12.40 11.81 -12.28
C ASP A 297 12.40 11.76 -13.81
N ILE A 298 12.28 12.90 -14.44
CA ILE A 298 12.32 13.04 -15.90
C ILE A 298 13.74 13.03 -16.48
N ASP A 299 14.78 12.99 -15.62
CA ASP A 299 16.21 13.05 -15.96
C ASP A 299 16.98 12.10 -15.02
N ASP A 300 16.82 10.80 -15.22
CA ASP A 300 17.26 9.72 -14.33
C ASP A 300 18.72 9.78 -13.89
N ASP A 301 19.60 10.34 -14.68
CA ASP A 301 21.03 10.40 -14.38
C ASP A 301 21.53 11.83 -14.04
N GLY A 302 20.63 12.84 -14.12
CA GLY A 302 20.88 14.22 -13.70
C GLY A 302 21.87 14.98 -14.60
N ASP A 303 22.04 14.59 -15.86
CA ASP A 303 22.99 15.20 -16.76
C ASP A 303 22.44 16.39 -17.56
N TYR A 304 21.16 16.77 -17.27
CA TYR A 304 20.36 17.83 -17.91
C TYR A 304 19.82 17.49 -19.31
N TYR A 305 19.85 16.20 -19.69
CA TYR A 305 19.11 15.67 -20.82
C TYR A 305 18.02 14.75 -20.27
N THR A 306 16.77 15.01 -20.64
CA THR A 306 15.67 14.19 -20.13
C THR A 306 15.78 12.76 -20.63
N THR A 307 15.41 11.81 -19.80
CA THR A 307 15.31 10.37 -20.13
C THR A 307 14.57 10.16 -21.44
N GLU A 308 13.41 10.85 -21.65
CA GLU A 308 12.68 10.81 -22.92
C GLU A 308 13.54 11.19 -24.13
N SER A 309 14.43 12.17 -24.02
CA SER A 309 15.29 12.60 -25.12
C SER A 309 16.39 11.60 -25.44
N GLU A 310 16.85 10.85 -24.45
CA GLU A 310 17.94 9.90 -24.55
C GLU A 310 17.51 8.53 -25.07
N ILE A 311 16.24 8.15 -24.86
CA ILE A 311 15.69 6.87 -25.32
C ILE A 311 15.11 6.92 -26.73
N ARG A 312 15.27 8.02 -27.47
CA ARG A 312 14.78 8.14 -28.84
C ARG A 312 15.74 7.52 -29.86
N ASP A 313 15.16 6.95 -30.91
CA ASP A 313 15.91 6.47 -32.05
C ASP A 313 16.32 7.62 -33.02
N VAL A 314 16.96 7.29 -34.13
CA VAL A 314 17.41 8.27 -35.15
C VAL A 314 16.26 8.99 -35.86
N ASN A 315 15.03 8.49 -35.76
CA ASN A 315 13.85 9.11 -36.34
C ASN A 315 13.10 9.98 -35.31
N GLY A 316 13.52 9.92 -34.03
CA GLY A 316 12.89 10.62 -32.92
C GLY A 316 11.77 9.82 -32.24
N ASP A 317 11.62 8.53 -32.54
CA ASP A 317 10.64 7.65 -31.91
C ASP A 317 11.22 7.03 -30.62
N PRO A 318 10.44 6.85 -29.54
CA PRO A 318 10.91 6.23 -28.31
C PRO A 318 11.26 4.77 -28.54
N LEU A 319 12.42 4.34 -28.05
CA LEU A 319 12.84 2.95 -28.09
C LEU A 319 12.11 2.14 -27.01
N PRO A 320 11.65 0.92 -27.32
CA PRO A 320 11.25 -0.02 -26.30
C PRO A 320 12.40 -0.21 -25.28
N PHE A 321 12.10 -0.29 -23.99
CA PHE A 321 13.10 -0.37 -22.90
C PHE A 321 14.21 -1.41 -23.15
N ILE A 322 13.84 -2.59 -23.67
CA ILE A 322 14.83 -3.65 -23.97
C ILE A 322 15.83 -3.24 -25.06
N ASN A 323 15.47 -2.31 -25.93
CA ASN A 323 16.29 -1.84 -27.06
C ASN A 323 17.09 -0.57 -26.73
N ILE A 324 16.88 0.05 -25.55
CA ILE A 324 17.70 1.19 -25.12
C ILE A 324 19.15 0.71 -24.99
N PRO A 325 20.09 1.33 -25.76
CA PRO A 325 21.48 0.88 -25.77
C PRO A 325 22.18 1.16 -24.44
N THR A 326 23.22 0.44 -24.14
CA THR A 326 24.19 0.82 -23.12
C THR A 326 25.05 1.97 -23.62
N CYS A 327 25.60 2.78 -22.72
CA CYS A 327 26.46 3.91 -23.04
C CYS A 327 27.72 3.52 -23.86
N GLY A 328 28.12 2.27 -23.77
CA GLY A 328 29.32 1.78 -24.48
C GLY A 328 30.61 1.95 -23.67
N GLY A 329 31.76 1.65 -24.30
CA GLY A 329 33.03 1.67 -23.60
C GLY A 329 33.07 0.62 -22.48
N THR A 330 33.27 1.04 -21.25
CA THR A 330 33.28 0.18 -20.07
C THR A 330 31.95 0.21 -19.29
N SER A 331 31.01 1.07 -19.67
CA SER A 331 29.71 1.20 -19.00
C SER A 331 28.80 0.05 -19.40
N THR A 332 28.14 -0.55 -18.39
CA THR A 332 27.07 -1.54 -18.56
C THR A 332 25.69 -0.94 -18.34
N LYS A 333 25.62 0.34 -17.95
CA LYS A 333 24.36 1.05 -17.73
C LYS A 333 23.70 1.39 -19.06
N LYS A 334 22.37 1.42 -19.06
CA LYS A 334 21.61 1.98 -20.18
C LYS A 334 21.92 3.48 -20.32
N LYS A 335 21.66 4.02 -21.50
CA LYS A 335 22.05 5.39 -21.86
C LYS A 335 21.48 6.42 -20.87
N HIS A 336 20.20 6.35 -20.54
CA HIS A 336 19.50 7.24 -19.60
C HIS A 336 19.89 7.07 -18.12
N LEU A 337 20.77 6.14 -17.79
CA LEU A 337 21.25 5.88 -16.43
C LEU A 337 22.75 6.19 -16.27
N ASP A 338 23.38 6.77 -17.28
CA ASP A 338 24.82 7.05 -17.27
C ASP A 338 25.09 8.50 -17.71
N PRO A 339 25.37 9.42 -16.80
CA PRO A 339 25.51 10.85 -17.06
C PRO A 339 26.71 11.21 -17.99
N LEU A 340 27.47 10.23 -18.44
CA LEU A 340 28.53 10.41 -19.45
C LEU A 340 28.05 10.05 -20.86
N CYS A 341 26.80 9.63 -21.00
CA CYS A 341 26.18 9.13 -22.21
C CYS A 341 25.14 10.13 -22.72
N ARG A 342 25.48 10.86 -23.77
CA ARG A 342 24.60 11.90 -24.33
C ARG A 342 24.25 11.58 -25.78
#